data_b1969ef2c9dc5c7d63a0fd4ef9805f7f
#
_entry.id   b1969ef2c9dc5c7d63a0fd4ef9805f7f
#
_cell.length_a   1.000
_cell.length_b   1.000
_cell.length_c   1.000
_cell.angle_alpha   90.00
_cell.angle_beta   90.00
_cell.angle_gamma   90.00
#
_symmetry.space_group_name_H-M   'P 1'
#
loop_
_entity.id
_entity.type
_entity.pdbx_description
1 polymer ?
#
loop_
_entity_poly.entity_id
_entity_poly.type
_entity_poly.pdbx_seq_one_letter_code
_entity_poly.pdbx_strand_id
1 'polypeptide(L)'
;MVFERFGLVAILMMNCCFLPLTAHSAEQHKQVQQLGHTRQFGIKTNLLYWGTTTPNLGLEMAVGKKHTAQVFFGLNPWKQSGGDHSSLRHWMVMPEYRYWFNQNFEGWFMGVHALGGQYNVGGVKFPFGLLKGLRNHRYEGWYAGGGITAGKQWNLSKHWNFEASIGLGYIHTQYDKFECGTCGEKLNSAHKNYVGPTKMALSLIYLIPGRADEKRSTDAPQIIETIQQPKQNVLKPVLQLQAVVAEAPKIRHLDKRAYIDFPVNRIELRADYRRNPAQLDSIITTIKALKADKNLQVMSINIHGFASPEGSYKHNEYLAKNRAITLTEYVRKMVELPDSIFTVSSTAEDWEGLREYIKESHLEKKEQLLSIVQDKKLDPDARDAKLKQQYPAQYRNLLTTCYPALRHSDYHITYKVKPFDVEEAKQIMKTKPQLLSLNELYMVAQTYEVGSKDFNEVMELAVRMYPMDETANLNAAIIRLNNGDADAAKPYLDRAGDSKEADAARKAYEVMTISKK
;
A
#
# COMPACT_ATOMS: atom_id res chain seq x y z
N MET A 1 -3.26 -35.95 -0.17
CA MET A 1 -1.89 -35.82 0.39
C MET A 1 -1.40 -34.39 0.54
N VAL A 2 -1.68 -33.45 -0.37
CA VAL A 2 -1.21 -32.04 -0.23
C VAL A 2 -2.00 -31.30 0.88
N PHE A 3 -3.31 -31.53 0.98
CA PHE A 3 -4.19 -30.85 1.97
C PHE A 3 -4.19 -31.49 3.37
N GLU A 4 -3.90 -32.78 3.51
CA GLU A 4 -3.80 -33.40 4.83
C GLU A 4 -2.64 -32.87 5.67
N ARG A 5 -1.61 -32.32 5.01
CA ARG A 5 -0.44 -31.72 5.68
C ARG A 5 -0.61 -30.24 6.02
N PHE A 6 -1.66 -29.56 5.50
CA PHE A 6 -2.02 -28.23 5.99
C PHE A 6 -2.49 -28.26 7.46
N GLY A 7 -3.20 -29.32 7.86
CA GLY A 7 -3.58 -29.53 9.24
C GLY A 7 -2.37 -29.68 10.19
N LEU A 8 -1.29 -30.33 9.72
CA LEU A 8 -0.09 -30.56 10.52
C LEU A 8 0.76 -29.27 10.70
N VAL A 9 0.76 -28.37 9.72
CA VAL A 9 1.43 -27.06 9.84
C VAL A 9 0.73 -26.18 10.86
N ALA A 10 -0.60 -26.22 10.89
CA ALA A 10 -1.39 -25.53 11.89
C ALA A 10 -1.10 -26.04 13.31
N ILE A 11 -0.92 -27.36 13.47
CA ILE A 11 -0.63 -28.01 14.77
C ILE A 11 0.81 -27.75 15.22
N LEU A 12 1.80 -27.72 14.31
CA LEU A 12 3.19 -27.43 14.67
C LEU A 12 3.42 -25.97 15.05
N MET A 13 2.72 -25.03 14.41
CA MET A 13 2.76 -23.61 14.82
C MET A 13 2.03 -23.35 16.15
N MET A 14 1.05 -24.19 16.52
CA MET A 14 0.38 -24.10 17.82
C MET A 14 1.31 -24.45 19.00
N ASN A 15 2.29 -25.35 18.82
CA ASN A 15 3.21 -25.73 19.90
C ASN A 15 4.33 -24.71 20.18
N CYS A 16 4.60 -23.76 19.29
CA CYS A 16 5.56 -22.69 19.53
C CYS A 16 4.98 -21.45 20.24
N CYS A 17 3.67 -21.35 20.41
CA CYS A 17 3.00 -20.18 20.99
C CYS A 17 2.50 -20.36 22.43
N PHE A 18 2.72 -21.53 23.05
CA PHE A 18 2.38 -21.77 24.45
C PHE A 18 3.61 -21.71 25.36
N LEU A 19 4.23 -20.54 25.45
CA LEU A 19 5.04 -20.20 26.63
C LEU A 19 4.14 -19.37 27.56
N PRO A 20 4.04 -19.69 28.86
CA PRO A 20 3.20 -18.93 29.77
C PRO A 20 3.85 -17.58 30.05
N LEU A 21 3.26 -16.51 29.49
CA LEU A 21 3.46 -15.16 30.02
C LEU A 21 2.80 -15.10 31.39
N THR A 22 3.59 -15.32 32.43
CA THR A 22 3.16 -15.13 33.81
C THR A 22 2.80 -13.66 34.01
N ALA A 23 1.54 -13.45 34.28
CA ALA A 23 0.95 -12.16 34.57
C ALA A 23 1.50 -11.59 35.89
N HIS A 24 2.17 -10.44 35.80
CA HIS A 24 2.35 -9.53 36.92
C HIS A 24 1.67 -8.23 36.57
N SER A 25 0.40 -8.11 36.92
CA SER A 25 -0.29 -6.83 37.23
C SER A 25 -1.80 -7.06 37.40
N ALA A 26 -2.20 -7.57 38.54
CA ALA A 26 -3.60 -7.75 38.90
C ALA A 26 -4.04 -6.75 40.00
N GLU A 27 -3.67 -5.47 39.91
CA GLU A 27 -4.11 -4.53 40.95
C GLU A 27 -4.36 -3.07 40.50
N GLN A 28 -4.38 -2.75 39.22
CA GLN A 28 -4.71 -1.39 38.77
C GLN A 28 -5.94 -1.27 37.84
N HIS A 29 -6.81 -2.28 37.77
CA HIS A 29 -7.97 -2.27 36.84
C HIS A 29 -9.34 -2.03 37.50
N LYS A 30 -9.41 -1.27 38.60
CA LYS A 30 -10.72 -0.99 39.23
C LYS A 30 -11.25 0.46 39.10
N GLN A 31 -10.69 1.31 38.26
CA GLN A 31 -11.18 2.70 38.13
C GLN A 31 -11.25 3.26 36.71
N VAL A 32 -11.53 2.45 35.68
CA VAL A 32 -11.94 2.95 34.34
C VAL A 32 -13.20 2.23 33.90
N GLN A 33 -14.24 2.30 34.69
CA GLN A 33 -15.62 2.01 34.27
C GLN A 33 -16.38 3.31 34.29
N GLN A 34 -16.72 3.80 33.14
CA GLN A 34 -17.83 4.61 32.67
C GLN A 34 -17.40 5.73 31.74
N LEU A 35 -17.22 5.34 30.46
CA LEU A 35 -17.57 6.21 29.34
C LEU A 35 -17.88 5.23 28.19
N GLY A 36 -19.15 4.95 28.00
CA GLY A 36 -19.66 4.04 26.98
C GLY A 36 -19.48 4.62 25.58
N HIS A 37 -18.28 4.50 25.02
CA HIS A 37 -18.10 4.68 23.59
C HIS A 37 -18.49 3.37 22.93
N THR A 38 -19.64 3.34 22.27
CA THR A 38 -20.05 2.24 21.39
C THR A 38 -19.06 2.19 20.23
N ARG A 39 -18.07 1.30 20.33
CA ARG A 39 -17.13 1.02 19.22
C ARG A 39 -17.93 0.36 18.10
N GLN A 40 -17.97 0.99 16.91
CA GLN A 40 -18.81 0.51 15.80
C GLN A 40 -18.01 -0.16 14.69
N PHE A 41 -16.74 0.21 14.50
CA PHE A 41 -15.90 -0.29 13.42
C PHE A 41 -14.51 -0.67 13.87
N GLY A 42 -13.99 -1.76 13.29
CA GLY A 42 -12.60 -2.19 13.42
C GLY A 42 -11.98 -2.44 12.06
N ILE A 43 -10.77 -1.92 11.85
CA ILE A 43 -9.93 -2.24 10.71
C ILE A 43 -8.84 -3.18 11.21
N LYS A 44 -8.65 -4.33 10.54
CA LYS A 44 -7.70 -5.34 10.99
C LYS A 44 -6.78 -5.84 9.88
N THR A 45 -5.60 -6.29 10.30
CA THR A 45 -4.69 -7.05 9.45
C THR A 45 -4.23 -8.31 10.16
N ASN A 46 -4.14 -9.43 9.44
CA ASN A 46 -3.65 -10.70 9.97
C ASN A 46 -2.14 -10.82 9.72
N LEU A 47 -1.38 -10.85 10.79
CA LEU A 47 0.09 -10.89 10.76
C LEU A 47 0.64 -12.20 10.17
N LEU A 48 -0.09 -13.32 10.28
CA LEU A 48 0.34 -14.59 9.68
C LEU A 48 0.39 -14.54 8.16
N TYR A 49 -0.49 -13.75 7.51
CA TYR A 49 -0.47 -13.58 6.06
C TYR A 49 0.72 -12.75 5.57
N TRP A 50 1.23 -11.83 6.40
CA TRP A 50 2.46 -11.09 6.08
C TRP A 50 3.68 -11.99 6.03
N GLY A 51 3.71 -13.09 6.80
CA GLY A 51 4.76 -14.11 6.71
C GLY A 51 4.82 -14.82 5.35
N THR A 52 3.74 -14.81 4.58
CA THR A 52 3.66 -15.31 3.19
C THR A 52 3.62 -14.17 2.16
N THR A 53 4.02 -12.95 2.55
CA THR A 53 3.98 -11.75 1.71
C THR A 53 2.61 -11.48 1.09
N THR A 54 1.52 -11.81 1.81
CA THR A 54 0.14 -11.60 1.37
C THR A 54 -0.45 -10.38 2.06
N PRO A 55 -0.51 -9.20 1.40
CA PRO A 55 -1.27 -8.05 1.85
C PRO A 55 -2.72 -8.43 2.15
N ASN A 56 -3.23 -7.96 3.28
CA ASN A 56 -4.57 -8.33 3.72
C ASN A 56 -5.22 -7.23 4.57
N LEU A 57 -6.54 -7.16 4.49
CA LEU A 57 -7.35 -6.18 5.19
C LEU A 57 -8.67 -6.82 5.63
N GLY A 58 -9.05 -6.60 6.86
CA GLY A 58 -10.36 -6.94 7.41
C GLY A 58 -11.10 -5.69 7.88
N LEU A 59 -12.39 -5.64 7.60
CA LEU A 59 -13.30 -4.63 8.12
C LEU A 59 -14.35 -5.32 8.98
N GLU A 60 -14.51 -4.89 10.22
CA GLU A 60 -15.46 -5.44 11.16
C GLU A 60 -16.39 -4.34 11.68
N MET A 61 -17.68 -4.59 11.71
CA MET A 61 -18.71 -3.65 12.13
C MET A 61 -19.60 -4.27 13.21
N ALA A 62 -19.93 -3.52 14.24
CA ALA A 62 -20.94 -3.89 15.22
C ALA A 62 -22.34 -3.84 14.57
N VAL A 63 -23.07 -4.96 14.60
CA VAL A 63 -24.44 -5.07 14.10
C VAL A 63 -25.45 -5.27 15.22
N GLY A 64 -25.00 -5.34 16.45
CA GLY A 64 -25.80 -5.47 17.66
C GLY A 64 -24.94 -5.32 18.91
N LYS A 65 -25.53 -5.41 20.11
CA LYS A 65 -24.82 -5.23 21.38
C LYS A 65 -23.71 -6.28 21.62
N LYS A 66 -23.89 -7.48 21.08
CA LYS A 66 -22.96 -8.62 21.20
C LYS A 66 -22.66 -9.28 19.86
N HIS A 67 -22.92 -8.59 18.76
CA HIS A 67 -22.79 -9.16 17.42
C HIS A 67 -21.98 -8.23 16.54
N THR A 68 -21.06 -8.83 15.77
CA THR A 68 -20.31 -8.12 14.74
C THR A 68 -20.37 -8.90 13.43
N ALA A 69 -20.29 -8.17 12.32
CA ALA A 69 -20.08 -8.74 11.00
C ALA A 69 -18.74 -8.23 10.47
N GLN A 70 -17.97 -9.12 9.86
CA GLN A 70 -16.70 -8.73 9.22
C GLN A 70 -16.59 -9.27 7.81
N VAL A 71 -15.79 -8.60 7.00
CA VAL A 71 -15.29 -9.11 5.74
C VAL A 71 -13.77 -8.99 5.74
N PHE A 72 -13.11 -10.09 5.47
CA PHE A 72 -11.65 -10.15 5.34
C PHE A 72 -11.28 -10.42 3.90
N PHE A 73 -10.29 -9.68 3.38
CA PHE A 73 -9.74 -9.81 2.04
C PHE A 73 -8.23 -9.99 2.09
N GLY A 74 -7.71 -10.93 1.32
CA GLY A 74 -6.28 -11.14 1.14
C GLY A 74 -5.94 -11.28 -0.34
N LEU A 75 -4.83 -10.69 -0.77
CA LEU A 75 -4.37 -10.72 -2.15
C LEU A 75 -2.85 -10.93 -2.18
N ASN A 76 -2.41 -11.97 -2.86
CA ASN A 76 -1.00 -12.18 -3.16
C ASN A 76 -0.80 -12.11 -4.69
N PRO A 77 -0.37 -10.97 -5.23
CA PRO A 77 -0.16 -10.80 -6.66
C PRO A 77 1.23 -11.24 -7.13
N TRP A 78 2.13 -11.61 -6.20
CA TRP A 78 3.55 -11.76 -6.48
C TRP A 78 3.87 -13.08 -7.18
N LYS A 79 4.81 -13.00 -8.14
CA LYS A 79 5.60 -14.14 -8.57
C LYS A 79 6.79 -14.25 -7.62
N GLN A 80 6.93 -15.37 -6.93
CA GLN A 80 8.01 -15.51 -5.96
C GLN A 80 9.34 -15.78 -6.68
N SER A 81 10.38 -14.99 -6.34
CA SER A 81 11.73 -15.14 -6.85
C SER A 81 12.40 -16.38 -6.24
N GLY A 82 12.21 -17.53 -6.84
CA GLY A 82 12.77 -18.80 -6.35
C GLY A 82 13.05 -19.82 -7.45
N GLY A 83 13.23 -19.36 -8.67
CA GLY A 83 13.38 -20.17 -9.89
C GLY A 83 12.33 -19.75 -10.92
N ASP A 84 12.60 -20.02 -12.17
CA ASP A 84 11.90 -19.51 -13.37
C ASP A 84 10.36 -19.75 -13.40
N HIS A 85 9.78 -20.48 -12.44
CA HIS A 85 8.40 -20.95 -12.50
C HIS A 85 7.65 -20.96 -11.17
N SER A 86 8.13 -20.25 -10.11
CA SER A 86 7.44 -20.21 -8.83
C SER A 86 6.33 -19.14 -8.83
N SER A 87 5.12 -19.52 -8.46
CA SER A 87 3.96 -18.65 -8.31
C SER A 87 3.26 -18.92 -6.99
N LEU A 88 2.93 -17.87 -6.23
CA LEU A 88 2.11 -17.96 -5.02
C LEU A 88 0.89 -17.05 -5.12
N ARG A 89 0.42 -16.79 -6.34
CA ARG A 89 -0.68 -15.85 -6.58
C ARG A 89 -2.00 -16.42 -6.11
N HIS A 90 -2.67 -15.69 -5.27
CA HIS A 90 -4.03 -16.01 -4.83
C HIS A 90 -4.75 -14.76 -4.34
N TRP A 91 -6.05 -14.83 -4.35
CA TRP A 91 -6.90 -13.90 -3.61
C TRP A 91 -7.94 -14.68 -2.82
N MET A 92 -8.41 -14.08 -1.74
CA MET A 92 -9.47 -14.66 -0.92
C MET A 92 -10.36 -13.57 -0.35
N VAL A 93 -11.63 -13.94 -0.16
CA VAL A 93 -12.59 -13.17 0.62
C VAL A 93 -13.23 -14.08 1.66
N MET A 94 -13.40 -13.55 2.88
CA MET A 94 -13.97 -14.30 4.00
C MET A 94 -14.93 -13.40 4.79
N PRO A 95 -16.23 -13.42 4.48
CA PRO A 95 -17.25 -12.86 5.36
C PRO A 95 -17.42 -13.75 6.60
N GLU A 96 -17.65 -13.11 7.75
CA GLU A 96 -17.83 -13.81 9.02
C GLU A 96 -18.81 -13.03 9.90
N TYR A 97 -19.70 -13.74 10.55
CA TYR A 97 -20.62 -13.23 11.58
C TYR A 97 -20.21 -13.77 12.93
N ARG A 98 -20.12 -12.89 13.97
CA ARG A 98 -19.58 -13.19 15.28
C ARG A 98 -20.55 -12.87 16.40
N TYR A 99 -20.55 -13.71 17.41
CA TYR A 99 -21.19 -13.52 18.69
C TYR A 99 -20.12 -13.34 19.79
N TRP A 100 -20.23 -12.29 20.57
CA TRP A 100 -19.32 -11.94 21.65
C TRP A 100 -19.94 -12.31 23.00
N PHE A 101 -19.17 -12.98 23.85
CA PHE A 101 -19.66 -13.40 25.17
C PHE A 101 -19.75 -12.20 26.13
N ASN A 102 -18.86 -11.22 26.03
CA ASN A 102 -18.86 -9.99 26.80
C ASN A 102 -19.54 -8.85 26.04
N GLN A 103 -18.75 -7.96 25.45
CA GLN A 103 -19.21 -6.86 24.59
C GLN A 103 -18.43 -6.90 23.27
N ASN A 104 -18.94 -6.20 22.25
CA ASN A 104 -18.27 -6.15 20.94
C ASN A 104 -16.82 -5.73 21.07
N PHE A 105 -15.95 -6.40 20.33
CA PHE A 105 -14.51 -6.15 20.25
C PHE A 105 -13.75 -6.41 21.56
N GLU A 106 -14.29 -7.19 22.48
CA GLU A 106 -13.62 -7.52 23.74
C GLU A 106 -13.92 -8.95 24.24
N GLY A 107 -12.85 -9.66 24.58
CA GLY A 107 -12.95 -10.99 25.18
C GLY A 107 -13.15 -12.12 24.17
N TRP A 108 -13.84 -13.17 24.58
CA TRP A 108 -14.10 -14.34 23.76
C TRP A 108 -15.24 -14.12 22.78
N PHE A 109 -15.10 -14.70 21.58
CA PHE A 109 -16.17 -14.75 20.59
C PHE A 109 -16.21 -16.09 19.87
N MET A 110 -17.38 -16.39 19.33
CA MET A 110 -17.60 -17.45 18.35
C MET A 110 -18.18 -16.85 17.09
N GLY A 111 -17.93 -17.47 15.94
CA GLY A 111 -18.44 -16.99 14.66
C GLY A 111 -18.69 -18.10 13.66
N VAL A 112 -19.41 -17.75 12.61
CA VAL A 112 -19.56 -18.55 11.40
C VAL A 112 -18.98 -17.77 10.24
N HIS A 113 -18.17 -18.44 9.42
CA HIS A 113 -17.55 -17.81 8.26
C HIS A 113 -17.80 -18.61 6.99
N ALA A 114 -17.91 -17.91 5.88
CA ALA A 114 -17.75 -18.44 4.54
C ALA A 114 -16.40 -17.97 3.99
N LEU A 115 -15.85 -18.68 3.03
CA LEU A 115 -14.62 -18.28 2.36
C LEU A 115 -14.64 -18.70 0.90
N GLY A 116 -13.99 -17.91 0.05
CA GLY A 116 -13.84 -18.22 -1.36
C GLY A 116 -12.66 -17.46 -1.96
N GLY A 117 -12.13 -18.01 -3.05
CA GLY A 117 -10.98 -17.40 -3.71
C GLY A 117 -10.48 -18.21 -4.89
N GLN A 118 -9.45 -17.68 -5.53
CA GLN A 118 -8.73 -18.35 -6.60
C GLN A 118 -7.25 -18.40 -6.27
N TYR A 119 -6.57 -19.40 -6.79
CA TYR A 119 -5.14 -19.55 -6.60
C TYR A 119 -4.45 -20.07 -7.86
N ASN A 120 -3.20 -19.64 -8.02
CA ASN A 120 -2.27 -20.14 -9.01
C ASN A 120 -0.92 -20.31 -8.29
N VAL A 121 -0.67 -21.53 -7.81
CA VAL A 121 0.41 -21.84 -6.88
C VAL A 121 1.25 -22.98 -7.42
N GLY A 122 2.56 -22.80 -7.51
CA GLY A 122 3.50 -23.84 -7.96
C GLY A 122 4.94 -23.39 -7.84
N GLY A 123 5.87 -24.34 -7.93
CA GLY A 123 7.30 -24.07 -7.85
C GLY A 123 7.79 -23.63 -6.47
N VAL A 124 6.97 -23.71 -5.43
CA VAL A 124 7.27 -23.18 -4.10
C VAL A 124 7.84 -24.27 -3.19
N LYS A 125 8.97 -23.97 -2.53
CA LYS A 125 9.57 -24.81 -1.49
C LYS A 125 9.12 -24.34 -0.11
N PHE A 126 8.28 -25.11 0.55
CA PHE A 126 7.93 -24.84 1.94
C PHE A 126 8.98 -25.41 2.90
N PRO A 127 9.26 -24.72 4.03
CA PRO A 127 10.13 -25.25 5.09
C PRO A 127 9.67 -26.63 5.57
N PHE A 128 10.59 -27.43 6.10
CA PHE A 128 10.34 -28.78 6.63
C PHE A 128 9.73 -29.78 5.64
N GLY A 129 9.88 -29.56 4.33
CA GLY A 129 9.37 -30.47 3.28
C GLY A 129 7.84 -30.57 3.21
N LEU A 130 7.13 -29.58 3.72
CA LEU A 130 5.69 -29.47 3.64
C LEU A 130 5.26 -29.19 2.20
N LEU A 131 4.13 -29.76 1.77
CA LEU A 131 3.52 -29.55 0.44
C LEU A 131 4.46 -29.91 -0.73
N LYS A 132 5.16 -31.04 -0.66
CA LYS A 132 6.11 -31.51 -1.70
C LYS A 132 5.55 -31.48 -3.12
N GLY A 133 4.23 -31.62 -3.30
CA GLY A 133 3.55 -31.56 -4.61
C GLY A 133 3.62 -30.20 -5.27
N LEU A 134 3.69 -29.10 -4.51
CA LEU A 134 3.81 -27.73 -5.04
C LEU A 134 5.20 -27.41 -5.57
N ARG A 135 6.18 -28.21 -5.27
CA ARG A 135 7.56 -28.04 -5.76
C ARG A 135 7.68 -28.37 -7.26
N ASN A 136 6.96 -29.40 -7.70
CA ASN A 136 7.14 -29.99 -9.01
C ASN A 136 5.95 -29.75 -9.95
N HIS A 137 4.84 -29.21 -9.43
CA HIS A 137 3.64 -28.97 -10.21
C HIS A 137 3.01 -27.63 -9.83
N ARG A 138 2.38 -26.99 -10.82
CA ARG A 138 1.57 -25.80 -10.63
C ARG A 138 0.09 -26.19 -10.55
N TYR A 139 -0.63 -25.61 -9.61
CA TYR A 139 -2.06 -25.79 -9.43
C TYR A 139 -2.76 -24.45 -9.58
N GLU A 140 -3.74 -24.42 -10.47
CA GLU A 140 -4.58 -23.26 -10.71
C GLU A 140 -6.04 -23.65 -10.53
N GLY A 141 -6.77 -22.89 -9.73
CA GLY A 141 -8.15 -23.26 -9.43
C GLY A 141 -8.85 -22.25 -8.54
N TRP A 142 -10.07 -22.62 -8.16
CA TRP A 142 -10.88 -21.88 -7.21
C TRP A 142 -11.26 -22.77 -6.03
N TYR A 143 -11.64 -22.14 -4.94
CA TYR A 143 -12.17 -22.83 -3.77
C TYR A 143 -13.28 -22.00 -3.12
N ALA A 144 -14.23 -22.72 -2.51
CA ALA A 144 -15.25 -22.13 -1.67
C ALA A 144 -15.56 -23.06 -0.50
N GLY A 145 -15.97 -22.47 0.61
CA GLY A 145 -16.24 -23.25 1.81
C GLY A 145 -16.78 -22.38 2.94
N GLY A 146 -16.81 -22.97 4.12
CA GLY A 146 -17.21 -22.26 5.34
C GLY A 146 -16.96 -23.09 6.58
N GLY A 147 -17.15 -22.47 7.73
CA GLY A 147 -16.86 -23.11 9.00
C GLY A 147 -17.28 -22.28 10.21
N ILE A 148 -16.89 -22.78 11.37
CA ILE A 148 -17.07 -22.09 12.64
C ILE A 148 -15.72 -21.55 13.12
N THR A 149 -15.74 -20.41 13.78
CA THR A 149 -14.56 -19.75 14.35
C THR A 149 -14.72 -19.61 15.85
N ALA A 150 -13.64 -19.76 16.58
CA ALA A 150 -13.52 -19.33 17.98
C ALA A 150 -12.28 -18.44 18.12
N GLY A 151 -12.36 -17.42 18.94
CA GLY A 151 -11.22 -16.52 19.17
C GLY A 151 -11.38 -15.67 20.41
N LYS A 152 -10.30 -14.96 20.71
CA LYS A 152 -10.24 -14.01 21.81
C LYS A 152 -9.57 -12.75 21.34
N GLN A 153 -10.09 -11.60 21.80
CA GLN A 153 -9.54 -10.30 21.54
C GLN A 153 -9.13 -9.63 22.84
N TRP A 154 -7.94 -9.02 22.84
CA TRP A 154 -7.37 -8.29 23.97
C TRP A 154 -7.24 -6.81 23.60
N ASN A 155 -7.60 -5.96 24.51
CA ASN A 155 -7.40 -4.53 24.40
C ASN A 155 -5.95 -4.19 24.72
N LEU A 156 -5.19 -3.67 23.75
CA LEU A 156 -3.82 -3.19 23.95
C LEU A 156 -3.79 -1.72 24.35
N SER A 157 -4.69 -0.91 23.78
CA SER A 157 -4.82 0.51 24.08
C SER A 157 -6.24 1.00 23.72
N LYS A 158 -6.49 2.32 23.84
CA LYS A 158 -7.77 2.94 23.52
C LYS A 158 -8.29 2.61 22.11
N HIS A 159 -7.38 2.46 21.14
CA HIS A 159 -7.72 2.24 19.73
C HIS A 159 -7.17 0.93 19.17
N TRP A 160 -6.27 0.24 19.87
CA TRP A 160 -5.62 -0.94 19.36
C TRP A 160 -5.99 -2.19 20.14
N ASN A 161 -6.39 -3.23 19.42
CA ASN A 161 -6.65 -4.55 19.95
C ASN A 161 -5.79 -5.60 19.23
N PHE A 162 -5.54 -6.70 19.92
CA PHE A 162 -4.94 -7.91 19.36
C PHE A 162 -5.96 -9.03 19.39
N GLU A 163 -6.01 -9.84 18.33
CA GLU A 163 -6.92 -11.00 18.22
C GLU A 163 -6.14 -12.26 17.86
N ALA A 164 -6.46 -13.35 18.54
CA ALA A 164 -6.10 -14.68 18.12
C ALA A 164 -7.37 -15.48 17.84
N SER A 165 -7.47 -16.11 16.66
CA SER A 165 -8.64 -16.92 16.29
C SER A 165 -8.26 -18.11 15.43
N ILE A 166 -9.05 -19.20 15.57
CA ILE A 166 -8.97 -20.42 14.79
C ILE A 166 -10.36 -20.78 14.27
N GLY A 167 -10.45 -21.29 13.04
CA GLY A 167 -11.68 -21.78 12.45
C GLY A 167 -11.50 -23.19 11.89
N LEU A 168 -12.55 -24.00 12.05
CA LEU A 168 -12.67 -25.33 11.49
C LEU A 168 -13.86 -25.36 10.54
N GLY A 169 -13.72 -26.07 9.43
CA GLY A 169 -14.80 -26.11 8.44
C GLY A 169 -14.52 -27.03 7.27
N TYR A 170 -15.26 -26.78 6.20
CA TYR A 170 -15.23 -27.53 4.96
C TYR A 170 -14.87 -26.60 3.79
N ILE A 171 -14.02 -27.09 2.90
CA ILE A 171 -13.64 -26.41 1.65
C ILE A 171 -13.79 -27.39 0.49
N HIS A 172 -14.49 -26.95 -0.55
CA HIS A 172 -14.48 -27.57 -1.87
C HIS A 172 -13.55 -26.80 -2.79
N THR A 173 -12.69 -27.50 -3.54
CA THR A 173 -11.81 -26.89 -4.54
C THR A 173 -11.82 -27.66 -5.83
N GLN A 174 -11.83 -26.93 -6.94
CA GLN A 174 -11.63 -27.45 -8.28
C GLN A 174 -10.37 -26.84 -8.87
N TYR A 175 -9.52 -27.67 -9.44
CA TYR A 175 -8.22 -27.20 -9.92
C TYR A 175 -7.73 -27.95 -11.15
N ASP A 176 -6.91 -27.26 -11.92
CA ASP A 176 -6.09 -27.79 -12.97
C ASP A 176 -4.65 -27.95 -12.46
N LYS A 177 -4.04 -29.07 -12.80
CA LYS A 177 -2.65 -29.40 -12.48
C LYS A 177 -1.81 -29.29 -13.74
N PHE A 178 -0.69 -28.54 -13.64
CA PHE A 178 0.25 -28.31 -14.72
C PHE A 178 1.65 -28.79 -14.32
N GLU A 179 2.50 -29.09 -15.31
CA GLU A 179 3.93 -29.21 -15.07
C GLU A 179 4.54 -27.86 -14.68
N CYS A 180 5.58 -27.89 -13.82
CA CYS A 180 6.37 -26.69 -13.52
C CYS A 180 7.35 -26.43 -14.67
N GLY A 181 6.91 -25.69 -15.68
CA GLY A 181 7.71 -25.28 -16.84
C GLY A 181 7.19 -23.99 -17.44
N THR A 182 7.95 -23.34 -18.33
CA THR A 182 7.57 -22.06 -18.96
C THR A 182 6.28 -22.17 -19.79
N CYS A 183 5.98 -23.35 -20.30
CA CYS A 183 4.75 -23.72 -21.03
C CYS A 183 4.26 -25.08 -20.52
N GLY A 184 4.11 -25.21 -19.19
CA GLY A 184 3.73 -26.48 -18.58
C GLY A 184 2.39 -26.99 -19.13
N GLU A 185 2.42 -28.21 -19.68
CA GLU A 185 1.23 -28.86 -20.20
C GLU A 185 0.22 -29.15 -19.08
N LYS A 186 -1.05 -29.02 -19.39
CA LYS A 186 -2.11 -29.37 -18.44
C LYS A 186 -2.13 -30.89 -18.28
N LEU A 187 -1.81 -31.36 -17.09
CA LEU A 187 -1.71 -32.78 -16.78
C LEU A 187 -3.08 -33.40 -16.44
N ASN A 188 -3.89 -32.67 -15.65
CA ASN A 188 -5.18 -33.17 -15.20
C ASN A 188 -6.04 -32.05 -14.62
N SER A 189 -7.38 -32.24 -14.67
CA SER A 189 -8.37 -31.47 -13.90
C SER A 189 -8.93 -32.36 -12.79
N ALA A 190 -9.04 -31.84 -11.58
CA ALA A 190 -9.55 -32.57 -10.43
C ALA A 190 -10.30 -31.65 -9.46
N HIS A 191 -11.13 -32.25 -8.63
CA HIS A 191 -11.77 -31.59 -7.50
C HIS A 191 -11.37 -32.28 -6.20
N LYS A 192 -11.41 -31.55 -5.10
CA LYS A 192 -11.12 -32.11 -3.77
C LYS A 192 -11.96 -31.43 -2.70
N ASN A 193 -12.39 -32.24 -1.74
CA ASN A 193 -13.04 -31.80 -0.53
C ASN A 193 -12.06 -31.89 0.65
N TYR A 194 -12.08 -30.88 1.49
CA TYR A 194 -11.23 -30.77 2.66
C TYR A 194 -12.06 -30.44 3.89
N VAL A 195 -11.83 -31.16 4.96
CA VAL A 195 -12.37 -30.87 6.30
C VAL A 195 -11.21 -30.67 7.25
N GLY A 196 -11.20 -29.55 7.95
CA GLY A 196 -10.10 -29.20 8.87
C GLY A 196 -10.01 -27.70 9.15
N PRO A 197 -8.84 -27.20 9.60
CA PRO A 197 -8.63 -25.78 9.82
C PRO A 197 -8.84 -24.95 8.54
N THR A 198 -9.81 -24.03 8.57
CA THR A 198 -10.16 -23.14 7.46
C THR A 198 -9.72 -21.70 7.71
N LYS A 199 -9.37 -21.38 8.97
CA LYS A 199 -8.93 -20.05 9.39
C LYS A 199 -7.90 -20.14 10.50
N MET A 200 -6.85 -19.35 10.41
CA MET A 200 -5.92 -19.02 11.48
C MET A 200 -5.60 -17.54 11.42
N ALA A 201 -5.74 -16.83 12.53
CA ALA A 201 -5.42 -15.41 12.56
C ALA A 201 -4.75 -15.01 13.88
N LEU A 202 -3.69 -14.22 13.73
CA LEU A 202 -3.12 -13.33 14.74
C LEU A 202 -3.24 -11.93 14.17
N SER A 203 -4.22 -11.16 14.63
CA SER A 203 -4.57 -9.90 13.97
C SER A 203 -4.33 -8.71 14.89
N LEU A 204 -3.82 -7.64 14.30
CA LEU A 204 -3.81 -6.32 14.89
C LEU A 204 -5.03 -5.55 14.39
N ILE A 205 -5.74 -4.89 15.30
CA ILE A 205 -7.03 -4.24 15.02
C ILE A 205 -6.98 -2.80 15.48
N TYR A 206 -7.33 -1.89 14.60
CA TYR A 206 -7.56 -0.49 14.92
C TYR A 206 -9.06 -0.23 15.05
N LEU A 207 -9.51 0.23 16.22
CA LEU A 207 -10.92 0.51 16.51
C LEU A 207 -11.24 1.98 16.26
N ILE A 208 -12.23 2.21 15.42
CA ILE A 208 -12.78 3.52 15.14
C ILE A 208 -13.95 3.76 16.09
N PRO A 209 -13.93 4.83 16.94
CA PRO A 209 -15.04 5.15 17.83
C PRO A 209 -16.27 5.53 17.02
N GLY A 210 -17.42 4.95 17.36
CA GLY A 210 -18.71 5.34 16.80
C GLY A 210 -19.20 6.66 17.37
N ARG A 211 -20.07 7.36 16.63
CA ARG A 211 -20.79 8.55 17.10
C ARG A 211 -21.66 8.16 18.29
N ALA A 212 -21.45 8.79 19.44
CA ALA A 212 -22.41 8.74 20.52
C ALA A 212 -23.67 9.50 20.06
N ASP A 213 -24.82 8.81 20.00
CA ASP A 213 -26.12 9.46 19.84
C ASP A 213 -26.37 10.31 21.09
N GLU A 214 -26.30 11.61 20.91
CA GLU A 214 -26.69 12.63 21.86
C GLU A 214 -28.22 12.68 21.93
N LYS A 215 -28.82 11.74 22.67
CA LYS A 215 -30.24 11.88 23.10
C LYS A 215 -30.32 12.33 24.52
N ARG A 216 -30.56 13.64 24.64
CA ARG A 216 -31.40 14.34 25.65
C ARG A 216 -31.75 13.53 26.89
N SER A 217 -31.18 13.91 28.01
CA SER A 217 -31.83 13.81 29.31
C SER A 217 -31.93 15.21 29.88
N THR A 218 -33.14 15.75 29.83
CA THR A 218 -33.58 16.85 30.69
C THR A 218 -33.87 16.28 32.06
N ASP A 219 -33.08 16.61 33.06
CA ASP A 219 -33.54 16.76 34.44
C ASP A 219 -32.57 17.66 35.24
N ALA A 220 -33.17 18.49 36.05
CA ALA A 220 -32.68 19.72 36.66
C ALA A 220 -31.77 19.52 37.89
N PRO A 221 -31.21 20.59 38.47
CA PRO A 221 -29.89 20.58 39.11
C PRO A 221 -29.98 20.34 40.62
N GLN A 222 -29.02 19.63 41.17
CA GLN A 222 -28.69 19.75 42.60
C GLN A 222 -27.35 20.48 42.78
N ILE A 223 -27.44 21.58 43.49
CA ILE A 223 -26.35 22.46 43.92
C ILE A 223 -25.54 21.72 44.99
N ILE A 224 -24.28 21.48 44.75
CA ILE A 224 -23.29 21.22 45.79
C ILE A 224 -22.15 22.21 45.60
N GLU A 225 -22.08 23.19 46.51
CA GLU A 225 -20.93 24.08 46.63
C GLU A 225 -19.67 23.29 46.97
N THR A 226 -18.72 23.32 46.07
CA THR A 226 -17.34 22.94 46.36
C THR A 226 -16.42 24.09 45.98
N ILE A 227 -15.73 24.60 46.95
CA ILE A 227 -14.75 25.68 46.89
C ILE A 227 -13.71 25.39 45.80
N GLN A 228 -13.77 26.16 44.74
CA GLN A 228 -12.77 26.12 43.66
C GLN A 228 -11.55 26.95 44.05
N GLN A 229 -10.39 26.30 44.14
CA GLN A 229 -9.11 27.01 44.00
C GLN A 229 -9.00 27.61 42.58
N PRO A 230 -8.47 28.83 42.41
CA PRO A 230 -8.41 29.46 41.10
C PRO A 230 -7.43 28.71 40.22
N LYS A 231 -7.94 28.00 39.20
CA LYS A 231 -7.14 27.57 38.07
C LYS A 231 -6.64 28.81 37.36
N GLN A 232 -5.32 28.99 37.34
CA GLN A 232 -4.68 29.96 36.47
C GLN A 232 -5.11 29.68 35.04
N ASN A 233 -5.95 30.54 34.47
CA ASN A 233 -6.23 30.59 33.03
C ASN A 233 -4.96 31.02 32.32
N VAL A 234 -4.13 30.07 31.94
CA VAL A 234 -3.12 30.32 30.93
C VAL A 234 -3.89 30.55 29.63
N LEU A 235 -3.99 31.80 29.21
CA LEU A 235 -4.52 32.19 27.90
C LEU A 235 -3.75 31.41 26.84
N LYS A 236 -4.39 30.39 26.26
CA LYS A 236 -3.81 29.67 25.13
C LYS A 236 -3.68 30.66 23.96
N PRO A 237 -2.49 30.88 23.40
CA PRO A 237 -2.37 31.74 22.24
C PRO A 237 -3.19 31.11 21.10
N VAL A 238 -4.20 31.80 20.61
CA VAL A 238 -4.94 31.40 19.40
C VAL A 238 -4.05 31.71 18.19
N LEU A 239 -3.45 30.67 17.62
CA LEU A 239 -2.63 30.80 16.43
C LEU A 239 -3.52 30.90 15.19
N GLN A 240 -3.16 31.84 14.27
CA GLN A 240 -3.91 32.05 13.03
C GLN A 240 -3.37 31.15 11.92
N LEU A 241 -4.29 30.61 11.12
CA LEU A 241 -3.94 29.83 9.93
C LEU A 241 -3.30 30.72 8.89
N GLN A 242 -2.30 30.17 8.21
CA GLN A 242 -1.57 30.89 7.17
C GLN A 242 -2.26 30.78 5.83
N ALA A 243 -2.24 31.88 5.05
CA ALA A 243 -2.78 31.91 3.71
C ALA A 243 -1.91 31.05 2.76
N VAL A 244 -2.58 30.40 1.83
CA VAL A 244 -1.93 29.56 0.80
C VAL A 244 -1.91 30.33 -0.51
N VAL A 245 -0.77 30.29 -1.20
CA VAL A 245 -0.62 30.90 -2.52
C VAL A 245 -1.27 30.02 -3.57
N ALA A 246 -2.01 30.65 -4.50
CA ALA A 246 -2.64 29.91 -5.60
C ALA A 246 -1.59 29.33 -6.56
N GLU A 247 -1.72 28.06 -6.85
CA GLU A 247 -0.93 27.38 -7.88
C GLU A 247 -1.51 27.69 -9.27
N ALA A 248 -0.76 28.42 -10.10
CA ALA A 248 -1.17 28.73 -11.47
C ALA A 248 0.05 28.79 -12.41
N PRO A 249 0.11 27.96 -13.46
CA PRO A 249 -0.83 26.89 -13.84
C PRO A 249 -0.65 25.61 -13.02
N LYS A 250 -1.71 24.84 -12.82
CA LYS A 250 -1.66 23.53 -12.14
C LYS A 250 -1.12 22.47 -13.10
N ILE A 251 0.17 22.20 -13.02
CA ILE A 251 0.85 21.17 -13.82
C ILE A 251 1.03 19.92 -12.98
N ARG A 252 0.74 18.79 -13.57
CA ARG A 252 0.92 17.46 -12.95
C ARG A 252 1.70 16.55 -13.90
N HIS A 253 2.41 15.60 -13.29
CA HIS A 253 3.21 14.62 -13.99
C HIS A 253 2.73 13.21 -13.64
N LEU A 254 2.77 12.34 -14.63
CA LEU A 254 2.52 10.91 -14.46
C LEU A 254 3.70 10.17 -15.08
N ASP A 255 4.43 9.47 -14.24
CA ASP A 255 5.60 8.68 -14.62
C ASP A 255 5.27 7.21 -14.47
N LYS A 256 5.45 6.44 -15.52
CA LYS A 256 5.24 5.00 -15.50
C LYS A 256 6.28 4.27 -16.35
N ARG A 257 6.48 3.00 -16.02
CA ARG A 257 7.37 2.09 -16.73
C ARG A 257 6.58 1.04 -17.50
N ALA A 258 7.03 0.73 -18.70
CA ALA A 258 6.51 -0.34 -19.53
C ALA A 258 7.64 -1.25 -20.01
N TYR A 259 7.42 -2.55 -19.93
CA TYR A 259 8.36 -3.57 -20.36
C TYR A 259 7.94 -4.11 -21.73
N ILE A 260 8.35 -3.40 -22.79
CA ILE A 260 8.05 -3.77 -24.17
C ILE A 260 9.10 -4.76 -24.66
N ASP A 261 8.64 -5.94 -25.03
CA ASP A 261 9.49 -7.00 -25.58
C ASP A 261 9.75 -6.79 -27.08
N PHE A 262 11.03 -6.73 -27.45
CA PHE A 262 11.47 -6.71 -28.83
C PHE A 262 12.22 -8.01 -29.16
N PRO A 263 12.14 -8.53 -30.40
CA PRO A 263 13.02 -9.62 -30.83
C PRO A 263 14.50 -9.23 -30.68
N VAL A 264 15.36 -10.21 -30.46
CA VAL A 264 16.79 -9.98 -30.23
C VAL A 264 17.41 -9.15 -31.37
N ASN A 265 18.12 -8.08 -31.00
CA ASN A 265 18.73 -7.12 -31.92
C ASN A 265 17.77 -6.46 -32.91
N ARG A 266 16.47 -6.38 -32.58
CA ARG A 266 15.46 -5.74 -33.43
C ARG A 266 14.87 -4.52 -32.73
N ILE A 267 14.38 -3.61 -33.58
CA ILE A 267 13.67 -2.39 -33.18
C ILE A 267 12.19 -2.45 -33.59
N GLU A 268 11.79 -3.49 -34.34
CA GLU A 268 10.42 -3.68 -34.81
C GLU A 268 9.51 -4.05 -33.62
N LEU A 269 8.48 -3.22 -33.38
CA LEU A 269 7.45 -3.48 -32.40
C LEU A 269 6.42 -4.46 -32.96
N ARG A 270 6.28 -5.61 -32.32
CA ARG A 270 5.21 -6.56 -32.56
C ARG A 270 4.21 -6.50 -31.45
N ALA A 271 3.01 -6.00 -31.74
CA ALA A 271 1.99 -5.75 -30.71
C ALA A 271 1.51 -7.05 -30.02
N ASP A 272 1.53 -8.18 -30.71
CA ASP A 272 1.14 -9.52 -30.24
C ASP A 272 2.28 -10.31 -29.58
N TYR A 273 3.50 -9.74 -29.54
CA TYR A 273 4.68 -10.47 -29.07
C TYR A 273 4.77 -10.49 -27.52
N ARG A 274 4.82 -11.70 -26.95
CA ARG A 274 5.01 -11.94 -25.50
C ARG A 274 4.06 -11.11 -24.61
N ARG A 275 4.61 -10.16 -23.83
CA ARG A 275 3.86 -9.32 -22.88
C ARG A 275 3.30 -8.04 -23.49
N ASN A 276 3.66 -7.76 -24.75
CA ASN A 276 3.33 -6.51 -25.41
C ASN A 276 1.83 -6.17 -25.39
N PRO A 277 0.87 -7.12 -25.63
CA PRO A 277 -0.54 -6.76 -25.61
C PRO A 277 -0.95 -6.06 -24.30
N ALA A 278 -0.60 -6.60 -23.15
CA ALA A 278 -0.94 -6.03 -21.85
C ALA A 278 -0.18 -4.73 -21.56
N GLN A 279 1.08 -4.63 -21.96
CA GLN A 279 1.90 -3.43 -21.73
C GLN A 279 1.43 -2.27 -22.61
N LEU A 280 1.16 -2.51 -23.88
CA LEU A 280 0.65 -1.51 -24.81
C LEU A 280 -0.75 -1.05 -24.43
N ASP A 281 -1.63 -1.98 -24.04
CA ASP A 281 -2.97 -1.65 -23.55
C ASP A 281 -2.89 -0.74 -22.31
N SER A 282 -2.00 -1.03 -21.37
CA SER A 282 -1.79 -0.19 -20.19
C SER A 282 -1.38 1.25 -20.55
N ILE A 283 -0.45 1.44 -21.50
CA ILE A 283 -0.03 2.77 -21.97
C ILE A 283 -1.22 3.50 -22.61
N ILE A 284 -1.86 2.84 -23.58
CA ILE A 284 -2.95 3.42 -24.39
C ILE A 284 -4.13 3.79 -23.50
N THR A 285 -4.56 2.89 -22.61
CA THR A 285 -5.66 3.13 -21.68
C THR A 285 -5.35 4.29 -20.72
N THR A 286 -4.11 4.37 -20.21
CA THR A 286 -3.67 5.48 -19.36
C THR A 286 -3.79 6.82 -20.11
N ILE A 287 -3.28 6.93 -21.34
CA ILE A 287 -3.31 8.16 -22.11
C ILE A 287 -4.76 8.52 -22.52
N LYS A 288 -5.54 7.53 -22.95
CA LYS A 288 -6.96 7.75 -23.31
C LYS A 288 -7.78 8.20 -22.10
N ALA A 289 -7.51 7.68 -20.91
CA ALA A 289 -8.18 8.12 -19.69
C ALA A 289 -7.88 9.59 -19.36
N LEU A 290 -6.62 10.02 -19.51
CA LEU A 290 -6.24 11.42 -19.32
C LEU A 290 -6.87 12.32 -20.40
N LYS A 291 -6.88 11.89 -21.67
CA LYS A 291 -7.51 12.63 -22.79
C LYS A 291 -9.02 12.78 -22.59
N ALA A 292 -9.70 11.76 -22.07
CA ALA A 292 -11.14 11.75 -21.87
C ALA A 292 -11.61 12.60 -20.67
N ASP A 293 -10.71 12.91 -19.73
CA ASP A 293 -11.07 13.72 -18.56
C ASP A 293 -11.15 15.20 -18.94
N LYS A 294 -12.36 15.76 -18.93
CA LYS A 294 -12.63 17.17 -19.26
C LYS A 294 -11.90 18.19 -18.36
N ASN A 295 -11.39 17.76 -17.25
CA ASN A 295 -10.65 18.61 -16.31
C ASN A 295 -9.16 18.67 -16.62
N LEU A 296 -8.70 17.86 -17.58
CA LEU A 296 -7.29 17.68 -17.90
C LEU A 296 -6.99 18.08 -19.34
N GLN A 297 -5.80 18.61 -19.54
CA GLN A 297 -5.23 18.86 -20.86
C GLN A 297 -3.86 18.23 -20.93
N VAL A 298 -3.68 17.21 -21.76
CA VAL A 298 -2.36 16.60 -21.99
C VAL A 298 -1.47 17.60 -22.72
N MET A 299 -0.32 17.91 -22.13
CA MET A 299 0.64 18.92 -22.63
C MET A 299 1.80 18.26 -23.38
N SER A 300 2.35 17.19 -22.82
CA SER A 300 3.43 16.44 -23.45
C SER A 300 3.42 14.97 -23.02
N ILE A 301 3.89 14.12 -23.92
CA ILE A 301 4.14 12.70 -23.68
C ILE A 301 5.57 12.42 -24.14
N ASN A 302 6.46 12.11 -23.19
CA ASN A 302 7.81 11.67 -23.49
C ASN A 302 7.88 10.15 -23.32
N ILE A 303 8.43 9.45 -24.30
CA ILE A 303 8.76 8.03 -24.22
C ILE A 303 10.27 7.90 -24.19
N HIS A 304 10.80 7.41 -23.07
CA HIS A 304 12.21 7.25 -22.82
C HIS A 304 12.59 5.76 -22.88
N GLY A 305 13.45 5.39 -23.80
CA GLY A 305 13.89 4.00 -24.00
C GLY A 305 15.20 3.70 -23.29
N PHE A 306 15.30 2.47 -22.79
CA PHE A 306 16.50 1.94 -22.14
C PHE A 306 16.96 0.64 -22.79
N ALA A 307 18.29 0.41 -22.80
CA ALA A 307 18.85 -0.90 -23.04
C ALA A 307 19.67 -1.36 -21.83
N SER A 308 19.96 -2.65 -21.78
CA SER A 308 20.82 -3.25 -20.77
C SER A 308 22.30 -3.04 -21.11
N PRO A 309 23.20 -3.01 -20.11
CA PRO A 309 24.64 -2.79 -20.32
C PRO A 309 25.40 -3.88 -21.08
N GLU A 310 24.73 -4.90 -21.60
CA GLU A 310 25.39 -5.95 -22.36
C GLU A 310 25.64 -5.56 -23.82
N GLY A 311 26.82 -5.84 -24.34
CA GLY A 311 27.20 -5.50 -25.71
C GLY A 311 27.90 -4.16 -25.81
N SER A 312 27.98 -3.58 -27.03
CA SER A 312 28.63 -2.28 -27.18
C SER A 312 27.67 -1.11 -26.91
N TYR A 313 28.17 -0.09 -26.23
CA TYR A 313 27.41 1.13 -25.93
C TYR A 313 26.75 1.74 -27.16
N LYS A 314 27.49 1.83 -28.28
CA LYS A 314 26.97 2.38 -29.55
C LYS A 314 25.77 1.58 -30.09
N HIS A 315 25.82 0.26 -29.97
CA HIS A 315 24.70 -0.61 -30.39
C HIS A 315 23.50 -0.46 -29.44
N ASN A 316 23.74 -0.37 -28.15
CA ASN A 316 22.71 -0.16 -27.13
C ASN A 316 22.05 1.21 -27.27
N GLU A 317 22.82 2.26 -27.58
CA GLU A 317 22.30 3.60 -27.91
C GLU A 317 21.34 3.54 -29.11
N TYR A 318 21.75 2.88 -30.19
CA TYR A 318 20.90 2.66 -31.34
C TYR A 318 19.60 1.91 -30.99
N LEU A 319 19.68 0.82 -30.23
CA LEU A 319 18.52 0.03 -29.83
C LEU A 319 17.58 0.83 -28.92
N ALA A 320 18.09 1.46 -27.88
CA ALA A 320 17.28 2.22 -26.93
C ALA A 320 16.51 3.35 -27.63
N LYS A 321 17.21 4.14 -28.47
CA LYS A 321 16.60 5.25 -29.21
C LYS A 321 15.55 4.76 -30.20
N ASN A 322 15.85 3.79 -31.03
CA ASN A 322 14.94 3.38 -32.10
C ASN A 322 13.73 2.57 -31.58
N ARG A 323 13.88 1.82 -30.48
CA ARG A 323 12.77 1.16 -29.78
C ARG A 323 11.81 2.19 -29.18
N ALA A 324 12.33 3.27 -28.59
CA ALA A 324 11.50 4.36 -28.08
C ALA A 324 10.76 5.07 -29.23
N ILE A 325 11.42 5.32 -30.37
CA ILE A 325 10.77 5.89 -31.56
C ILE A 325 9.62 5.00 -32.03
N THR A 326 9.88 3.70 -32.24
CA THR A 326 8.87 2.76 -32.74
C THR A 326 7.68 2.63 -31.77
N LEU A 327 7.94 2.62 -30.46
CA LEU A 327 6.88 2.62 -29.46
C LEU A 327 6.08 3.92 -29.50
N THR A 328 6.74 5.07 -29.63
CA THR A 328 6.07 6.37 -29.74
C THR A 328 5.16 6.44 -30.97
N GLU A 329 5.63 5.98 -32.12
CA GLU A 329 4.84 5.91 -33.35
C GLU A 329 3.61 5.02 -33.21
N TYR A 330 3.75 3.88 -32.54
CA TYR A 330 2.64 2.98 -32.26
C TYR A 330 1.61 3.65 -31.34
N VAL A 331 2.05 4.20 -30.20
CA VAL A 331 1.18 4.86 -29.22
C VAL A 331 0.44 6.04 -29.86
N ARG A 332 1.16 6.89 -30.63
CA ARG A 332 0.60 8.06 -31.32
C ARG A 332 -0.57 7.69 -32.23
N LYS A 333 -0.43 6.61 -33.02
CA LYS A 333 -1.50 6.11 -33.89
C LYS A 333 -2.75 5.66 -33.13
N MET A 334 -2.56 5.19 -31.88
CA MET A 334 -3.64 4.56 -31.09
C MET A 334 -4.39 5.54 -30.21
N VAL A 335 -3.83 6.74 -29.91
CA VAL A 335 -4.43 7.69 -28.95
C VAL A 335 -4.99 8.95 -29.58
N GLU A 336 -4.73 9.20 -30.88
CA GLU A 336 -5.28 10.34 -31.63
C GLU A 336 -5.04 11.70 -30.93
N LEU A 337 -3.82 12.00 -30.63
CA LEU A 337 -3.35 13.25 -30.05
C LEU A 337 -2.41 13.96 -31.04
N PRO A 338 -2.25 15.30 -30.96
CA PRO A 338 -1.34 16.05 -31.84
C PRO A 338 0.09 15.52 -31.78
N ASP A 339 0.74 15.40 -32.92
CA ASP A 339 2.12 14.93 -33.02
C ASP A 339 3.10 15.78 -32.21
N SER A 340 2.85 17.07 -32.11
CA SER A 340 3.71 18.04 -31.43
C SER A 340 3.89 17.82 -29.93
N ILE A 341 3.00 17.05 -29.29
CA ILE A 341 3.12 16.77 -27.86
C ILE A 341 3.98 15.53 -27.55
N PHE A 342 4.34 14.74 -28.57
CA PHE A 342 5.16 13.56 -28.39
C PHE A 342 6.64 13.89 -28.53
N THR A 343 7.42 13.44 -27.58
CA THR A 343 8.89 13.53 -27.59
C THR A 343 9.50 12.17 -27.29
N VAL A 344 10.70 11.96 -27.76
CA VAL A 344 11.46 10.72 -27.56
C VAL A 344 12.79 11.06 -26.93
N SER A 345 13.15 10.27 -25.94
CA SER A 345 14.49 10.31 -25.34
C SER A 345 14.98 8.87 -25.09
N SER A 346 16.26 8.72 -24.81
CA SER A 346 16.81 7.39 -24.55
C SER A 346 18.06 7.47 -23.68
N THR A 347 18.27 6.40 -22.92
CA THR A 347 19.53 6.10 -22.21
C THR A 347 20.09 4.81 -22.81
N ALA A 348 21.29 4.89 -23.35
CA ALA A 348 21.92 3.77 -24.03
C ALA A 348 22.00 2.52 -23.16
N GLU A 349 22.30 2.69 -21.89
CA GLU A 349 22.46 1.60 -20.93
C GLU A 349 21.97 2.01 -19.54
N ASP A 350 21.09 1.21 -18.96
CA ASP A 350 20.50 1.48 -17.63
C ASP A 350 21.44 1.04 -16.50
N TRP A 351 22.57 1.72 -16.35
CA TRP A 351 23.52 1.52 -15.26
C TRP A 351 22.94 1.87 -13.90
N GLU A 352 21.99 2.78 -13.85
CA GLU A 352 21.33 3.18 -12.62
C GLU A 352 20.40 2.06 -12.12
N GLY A 353 19.59 1.50 -13.00
CA GLY A 353 18.76 0.34 -12.69
C GLY A 353 19.59 -0.88 -12.27
N LEU A 354 20.75 -1.10 -12.93
CA LEU A 354 21.70 -2.14 -12.53
C LEU A 354 22.25 -1.88 -11.12
N ARG A 355 22.62 -0.65 -10.81
CA ARG A 355 23.10 -0.24 -9.49
C ARG A 355 22.08 -0.52 -8.39
N GLU A 356 20.83 -0.07 -8.60
CA GLU A 356 19.76 -0.28 -7.62
C GLU A 356 19.45 -1.76 -7.44
N TYR A 357 19.39 -2.54 -8.53
CA TYR A 357 19.21 -3.98 -8.44
C TYR A 357 20.30 -4.66 -7.60
N ILE A 358 21.57 -4.35 -7.86
CA ILE A 358 22.69 -4.93 -7.10
C ILE A 358 22.59 -4.51 -5.63
N LYS A 359 22.27 -3.25 -5.33
CA LYS A 359 22.12 -2.70 -3.98
C LYS A 359 21.05 -3.42 -3.16
N GLU A 360 19.94 -3.80 -3.78
CA GLU A 360 18.84 -4.51 -3.13
C GLU A 360 19.03 -6.04 -3.11
N SER A 361 19.92 -6.57 -3.97
CA SER A 361 20.15 -8.00 -4.11
C SER A 361 20.96 -8.61 -2.97
N HIS A 362 20.91 -9.93 -2.86
CA HIS A 362 21.78 -10.73 -1.99
C HIS A 362 22.95 -11.35 -2.76
N LEU A 363 23.42 -10.69 -3.83
CA LEU A 363 24.55 -11.18 -4.63
C LEU A 363 25.83 -11.21 -3.79
N GLU A 364 26.59 -12.27 -3.92
CA GLU A 364 27.95 -12.33 -3.41
C GLU A 364 28.81 -11.24 -4.06
N LYS A 365 29.77 -10.70 -3.33
CA LYS A 365 30.69 -9.63 -3.79
C LYS A 365 29.97 -8.34 -4.22
N LYS A 366 28.85 -8.04 -3.61
CA LYS A 366 27.99 -6.89 -3.87
C LYS A 366 28.75 -5.57 -3.93
N GLU A 367 29.58 -5.30 -2.94
CA GLU A 367 30.35 -4.04 -2.85
C GLU A 367 31.36 -3.88 -4.00
N GLN A 368 31.99 -4.98 -4.39
CA GLN A 368 32.92 -4.99 -5.53
C GLN A 368 32.19 -4.76 -6.85
N LEU A 369 31.01 -5.36 -7.04
CA LEU A 369 30.18 -5.11 -8.21
C LEU A 369 29.73 -3.66 -8.27
N LEU A 370 29.23 -3.11 -7.15
CA LEU A 370 28.84 -1.70 -7.05
C LEU A 370 30.00 -0.74 -7.36
N SER A 371 31.21 -1.06 -6.89
CA SER A 371 32.41 -0.26 -7.17
C SER A 371 32.72 -0.15 -8.68
N ILE A 372 32.49 -1.24 -9.45
CA ILE A 372 32.68 -1.20 -10.91
C ILE A 372 31.53 -0.45 -11.59
N VAL A 373 30.28 -0.73 -11.21
CA VAL A 373 29.09 -0.09 -11.80
C VAL A 373 29.10 1.42 -11.62
N GLN A 374 29.63 1.90 -10.50
CA GLN A 374 29.69 3.33 -10.16
C GLN A 374 30.99 4.01 -10.65
N ASP A 375 31.95 3.28 -11.19
CA ASP A 375 33.22 3.83 -11.63
C ASP A 375 33.06 4.69 -12.90
N LYS A 376 32.87 5.99 -12.71
CA LYS A 376 32.73 6.98 -13.81
C LYS A 376 34.02 7.21 -14.62
N LYS A 377 35.16 6.68 -14.16
CA LYS A 377 36.43 6.78 -14.90
C LYS A 377 36.54 5.76 -16.02
N LEU A 378 35.77 4.68 -15.91
CA LEU A 378 35.65 3.68 -16.97
C LEU A 378 34.54 4.09 -17.93
N ASP A 379 34.80 3.93 -19.22
CA ASP A 379 33.70 3.97 -20.21
C ASP A 379 32.74 2.77 -20.02
N PRO A 380 31.53 2.87 -20.55
CA PRO A 380 30.52 1.83 -20.35
C PRO A 380 30.96 0.44 -20.81
N ASP A 381 31.58 0.32 -21.99
CA ASP A 381 32.04 -0.96 -22.54
C ASP A 381 33.14 -1.57 -21.65
N ALA A 382 34.05 -0.75 -21.12
CA ALA A 382 35.09 -1.19 -20.19
C ALA A 382 34.50 -1.63 -18.83
N ARG A 383 33.43 -0.99 -18.36
CA ARG A 383 32.71 -1.43 -17.14
C ARG A 383 32.08 -2.81 -17.32
N ASP A 384 31.37 -3.04 -18.44
CA ASP A 384 30.77 -4.33 -18.74
C ASP A 384 31.84 -5.43 -18.89
N ALA A 385 32.91 -5.16 -19.65
CA ALA A 385 34.03 -6.09 -19.80
C ALA A 385 34.67 -6.46 -18.46
N LYS A 386 34.86 -5.48 -17.55
CA LYS A 386 35.43 -5.69 -16.21
C LYS A 386 34.53 -6.54 -15.34
N LEU A 387 33.19 -6.31 -15.35
CA LEU A 387 32.21 -7.15 -14.65
C LEU A 387 32.29 -8.59 -15.15
N LYS A 388 32.27 -8.78 -16.47
CA LYS A 388 32.31 -10.09 -17.12
C LYS A 388 33.60 -10.84 -16.81
N GLN A 389 34.75 -10.17 -16.83
CA GLN A 389 36.06 -10.77 -16.63
C GLN A 389 36.32 -11.08 -15.15
N GLN A 390 36.02 -10.16 -14.24
CA GLN A 390 36.38 -10.31 -12.83
C GLN A 390 35.33 -11.11 -12.03
N TYR A 391 34.06 -11.07 -12.46
CA TYR A 391 32.92 -11.68 -11.73
C TYR A 391 32.03 -12.51 -12.67
N PRO A 392 32.57 -13.52 -13.37
CA PRO A 392 31.84 -14.23 -14.42
C PRO A 392 30.59 -14.99 -13.92
N ALA A 393 30.58 -15.44 -12.67
CA ALA A 393 29.43 -16.13 -12.07
C ALA A 393 28.29 -15.14 -11.78
N GLN A 394 28.63 -14.01 -11.17
CA GLN A 394 27.67 -12.94 -10.86
C GLN A 394 27.16 -12.30 -12.17
N TYR A 395 28.03 -12.07 -13.15
CA TYR A 395 27.65 -11.55 -14.46
C TYR A 395 26.63 -12.44 -15.16
N ARG A 396 26.83 -13.77 -15.19
CA ARG A 396 25.84 -14.72 -15.74
C ARG A 396 24.51 -14.66 -14.98
N ASN A 397 24.54 -14.49 -13.66
CA ASN A 397 23.32 -14.29 -12.88
C ASN A 397 22.60 -13.00 -13.31
N LEU A 398 23.32 -11.88 -13.40
CA LEU A 398 22.77 -10.59 -13.83
C LEU A 398 22.15 -10.65 -15.23
N LEU A 399 22.75 -11.34 -16.18
CA LEU A 399 22.21 -11.51 -17.54
C LEU A 399 20.82 -12.16 -17.56
N THR A 400 20.55 -13.06 -16.63
CA THR A 400 19.29 -13.81 -16.57
C THR A 400 18.25 -13.18 -15.64
N THR A 401 18.67 -12.56 -14.54
CA THR A 401 17.77 -12.08 -13.51
C THR A 401 17.51 -10.57 -13.56
N CYS A 402 18.50 -9.78 -13.95
CA CYS A 402 18.46 -8.32 -13.93
C CYS A 402 18.32 -7.70 -15.32
N TYR A 403 19.21 -8.02 -16.24
CA TYR A 403 19.31 -7.36 -17.55
C TYR A 403 18.02 -7.38 -18.40
N PRO A 404 17.16 -8.42 -18.35
CA PRO A 404 15.87 -8.36 -19.03
C PRO A 404 14.96 -7.23 -18.51
N ALA A 405 15.06 -6.87 -17.22
CA ALA A 405 14.28 -5.78 -16.62
C ALA A 405 14.85 -4.39 -16.95
N LEU A 406 16.15 -4.29 -17.29
CA LEU A 406 16.79 -3.05 -17.71
C LEU A 406 16.45 -2.64 -19.16
N ARG A 407 15.81 -3.53 -19.91
CA ARG A 407 15.29 -3.27 -21.26
C ARG A 407 13.83 -2.84 -21.14
N HIS A 408 13.61 -1.57 -20.82
CA HIS A 408 12.27 -1.03 -20.61
C HIS A 408 12.09 0.31 -21.31
N SER A 409 10.88 0.81 -21.29
CA SER A 409 10.57 2.18 -21.70
C SER A 409 9.77 2.85 -20.59
N ASP A 410 10.22 4.01 -20.16
CA ASP A 410 9.47 4.85 -19.25
C ASP A 410 8.64 5.85 -20.07
N TYR A 411 7.43 6.18 -19.64
CA TYR A 411 6.65 7.22 -20.26
C TYR A 411 6.23 8.25 -19.23
N HIS A 412 6.52 9.49 -19.58
CA HIS A 412 6.29 10.67 -18.76
C HIS A 412 5.22 11.52 -19.42
N ILE A 413 4.11 11.71 -18.76
CA ILE A 413 2.99 12.49 -19.25
C ILE A 413 2.87 13.74 -18.40
N THR A 414 3.01 14.91 -19.03
CA THR A 414 2.73 16.19 -18.38
C THR A 414 1.34 16.65 -18.81
N TYR A 415 0.51 16.99 -17.85
CA TYR A 415 -0.83 17.49 -18.09
C TYR A 415 -1.16 18.67 -17.20
N LYS A 416 -1.97 19.57 -17.73
CA LYS A 416 -2.51 20.72 -17.01
C LYS A 416 -3.89 20.36 -16.47
N VAL A 417 -4.14 20.70 -15.22
CA VAL A 417 -5.45 20.60 -14.59
C VAL A 417 -6.12 21.97 -14.65
N LYS A 418 -7.41 22.03 -14.99
CA LYS A 418 -8.14 23.30 -14.95
C LYS A 418 -8.25 23.81 -13.50
N PRO A 419 -8.36 25.13 -13.28
CA PRO A 419 -8.75 25.65 -11.98
C PRO A 419 -10.19 25.23 -11.67
N PHE A 420 -10.47 24.98 -10.38
CA PHE A 420 -11.81 24.66 -9.91
C PHE A 420 -12.35 25.80 -9.04
N ASP A 421 -13.63 26.12 -9.19
CA ASP A 421 -14.33 26.90 -8.19
C ASP A 421 -14.62 26.08 -6.94
N VAL A 422 -15.17 26.71 -5.89
CA VAL A 422 -15.39 26.06 -4.59
C VAL A 422 -16.34 24.86 -4.68
N GLU A 423 -17.40 24.96 -5.48
CA GLU A 423 -18.39 23.89 -5.60
C GLU A 423 -17.85 22.73 -6.44
N GLU A 424 -17.14 23.02 -7.53
CA GLU A 424 -16.40 22.02 -8.29
C GLU A 424 -15.36 21.34 -7.41
N ALA A 425 -14.59 22.10 -6.62
CA ALA A 425 -13.56 21.57 -5.73
C ALA A 425 -14.14 20.62 -4.66
N LYS A 426 -15.30 20.93 -4.08
CA LYS A 426 -16.02 20.04 -3.18
C LYS A 426 -16.39 18.68 -3.81
N GLN A 427 -16.77 18.67 -5.09
CA GLN A 427 -17.08 17.44 -5.82
C GLN A 427 -15.81 16.66 -6.18
N ILE A 428 -14.79 17.36 -6.68
CA ILE A 428 -13.49 16.77 -7.04
C ILE A 428 -12.80 16.19 -5.80
N MET A 429 -12.90 16.86 -4.65
CA MET A 429 -12.36 16.38 -3.37
C MET A 429 -12.86 14.98 -3.00
N LYS A 430 -14.10 14.65 -3.33
CA LYS A 430 -14.71 13.34 -3.04
C LYS A 430 -14.26 12.23 -3.99
N THR A 431 -13.89 12.57 -5.21
CA THR A 431 -13.67 11.61 -6.30
C THR A 431 -12.23 11.55 -6.80
N LYS A 432 -11.58 12.71 -6.95
CA LYS A 432 -10.24 12.88 -7.51
C LYS A 432 -9.45 13.97 -6.78
N PRO A 433 -9.24 13.87 -5.45
CA PRO A 433 -8.61 14.93 -4.64
C PRO A 433 -7.21 15.32 -5.14
N GLN A 434 -6.51 14.43 -5.83
CA GLN A 434 -5.19 14.67 -6.42
C GLN A 434 -5.20 15.74 -7.54
N LEU A 435 -6.36 16.15 -8.04
CA LEU A 435 -6.49 17.22 -9.02
C LEU A 435 -6.60 18.60 -8.38
N LEU A 436 -6.88 18.67 -7.08
CA LEU A 436 -6.98 19.95 -6.38
C LEU A 436 -5.60 20.50 -6.04
N SER A 437 -5.46 21.82 -6.11
CA SER A 437 -4.35 22.55 -5.52
C SER A 437 -4.55 22.72 -4.01
N LEU A 438 -3.48 23.03 -3.29
CA LEU A 438 -3.56 23.33 -1.87
C LEU A 438 -4.50 24.51 -1.61
N ASN A 439 -4.42 25.57 -2.45
CA ASN A 439 -5.30 26.73 -2.35
C ASN A 439 -6.79 26.37 -2.54
N GLU A 440 -7.11 25.49 -3.48
CA GLU A 440 -8.50 25.04 -3.69
C GLU A 440 -9.04 24.24 -2.50
N LEU A 441 -8.22 23.42 -1.87
CA LEU A 441 -8.59 22.75 -0.62
C LEU A 441 -8.85 23.77 0.51
N TYR A 442 -8.02 24.81 0.59
CA TYR A 442 -8.23 25.89 1.55
C TYR A 442 -9.49 26.71 1.27
N MET A 443 -9.79 27.00 0.01
CA MET A 443 -11.05 27.65 -0.38
C MET A 443 -12.27 26.82 0.04
N VAL A 444 -12.20 25.50 -0.10
CA VAL A 444 -13.24 24.59 0.41
C VAL A 444 -13.29 24.63 1.94
N ALA A 445 -12.16 24.56 2.64
CA ALA A 445 -12.12 24.65 4.10
C ALA A 445 -12.77 25.92 4.64
N GLN A 446 -12.53 27.06 3.99
CA GLN A 446 -13.11 28.36 4.38
C GLN A 446 -14.66 28.44 4.27
N THR A 447 -15.29 27.48 3.59
CA THR A 447 -16.77 27.39 3.57
C THR A 447 -17.36 26.75 4.80
N TYR A 448 -16.54 26.18 5.67
CA TYR A 448 -16.95 25.53 6.90
C TYR A 448 -16.55 26.37 8.12
N GLU A 449 -17.23 26.17 9.22
CA GLU A 449 -16.85 26.78 10.49
C GLU A 449 -15.50 26.24 10.97
N VAL A 450 -14.60 27.14 11.34
CA VAL A 450 -13.24 26.78 11.81
C VAL A 450 -13.33 25.84 13.02
N GLY A 451 -12.67 24.71 12.94
CA GLY A 451 -12.70 23.67 13.97
C GLY A 451 -13.87 22.70 13.84
N SER A 452 -14.81 22.92 12.93
CA SER A 452 -15.85 21.93 12.62
C SER A 452 -15.25 20.63 12.07
N LYS A 453 -16.03 19.57 12.09
CA LYS A 453 -15.59 18.27 11.54
C LYS A 453 -15.21 18.38 10.06
N ASP A 454 -16.06 19.03 9.28
CA ASP A 454 -15.85 19.17 7.82
C ASP A 454 -14.62 20.02 7.51
N PHE A 455 -14.41 21.12 8.27
CA PHE A 455 -13.20 21.93 8.21
C PHE A 455 -11.95 21.08 8.46
N ASN A 456 -11.95 20.32 9.56
CA ASN A 456 -10.80 19.50 9.95
C ASN A 456 -10.52 18.38 8.93
N GLU A 457 -11.55 17.75 8.35
CA GLU A 457 -11.40 16.74 7.29
C GLU A 457 -10.72 17.31 6.04
N VAL A 458 -11.10 18.52 5.62
CA VAL A 458 -10.45 19.18 4.47
C VAL A 458 -9.00 19.52 4.78
N MET A 459 -8.72 20.05 5.98
CA MET A 459 -7.36 20.41 6.40
C MET A 459 -6.45 19.18 6.55
N GLU A 460 -6.98 18.07 7.04
CA GLU A 460 -6.26 16.80 7.07
C GLU A 460 -6.00 16.23 5.67
N LEU A 461 -6.96 16.40 4.76
CA LEU A 461 -6.75 16.07 3.35
C LEU A 461 -5.65 16.92 2.73
N ALA A 462 -5.64 18.23 2.99
CA ALA A 462 -4.65 19.17 2.48
C ALA A 462 -3.22 18.74 2.84
N VAL A 463 -2.94 18.48 4.12
CA VAL A 463 -1.59 18.06 4.53
C VAL A 463 -1.23 16.64 4.04
N ARG A 464 -2.21 15.77 3.85
CA ARG A 464 -2.00 14.43 3.27
C ARG A 464 -1.65 14.49 1.79
N MET A 465 -2.28 15.41 1.04
CA MET A 465 -2.00 15.61 -0.38
C MET A 465 -0.70 16.38 -0.62
N TYR A 466 -0.32 17.24 0.32
CA TYR A 466 0.85 18.10 0.25
C TYR A 466 1.77 17.90 1.48
N PRO A 467 2.31 16.68 1.68
CA PRO A 467 3.02 16.32 2.93
C PRO A 467 4.35 17.05 3.13
N MET A 468 4.91 17.65 2.08
CA MET A 468 6.16 18.41 2.13
C MET A 468 5.96 19.93 2.04
N ASP A 469 4.71 20.39 1.90
CA ASP A 469 4.41 21.83 1.87
C ASP A 469 4.45 22.41 3.29
N GLU A 470 5.28 23.43 3.48
CA GLU A 470 5.52 24.06 4.79
C GLU A 470 4.25 24.70 5.35
N THR A 471 3.46 25.37 4.49
CA THR A 471 2.22 26.04 4.91
C THR A 471 1.14 25.03 5.29
N ALA A 472 1.01 23.93 4.54
CA ALA A 472 0.08 22.86 4.88
C ALA A 472 0.43 22.23 6.23
N ASN A 473 1.72 21.95 6.47
CA ASN A 473 2.20 21.40 7.74
C ASN A 473 2.02 22.41 8.89
N LEU A 474 2.38 23.67 8.68
CA LEU A 474 2.17 24.72 9.70
C LEU A 474 0.71 24.82 10.11
N ASN A 475 -0.20 24.88 9.15
CA ASN A 475 -1.63 24.98 9.43
C ASN A 475 -2.19 23.73 10.13
N ALA A 476 -1.72 22.53 9.75
CA ALA A 476 -2.06 21.30 10.46
C ALA A 476 -1.57 21.34 11.93
N ALA A 477 -0.34 21.82 12.16
CA ALA A 477 0.19 22.00 13.51
C ALA A 477 -0.63 23.01 14.32
N ILE A 478 -0.97 24.16 13.74
CA ILE A 478 -1.79 25.21 14.38
C ILE A 478 -3.16 24.67 14.80
N ILE A 479 -3.83 23.90 13.94
CA ILE A 479 -5.13 23.29 14.28
C ILE A 479 -4.98 22.35 15.48
N ARG A 480 -3.94 21.51 15.51
CA ARG A 480 -3.69 20.58 16.62
C ARG A 480 -3.41 21.33 17.91
N LEU A 481 -2.57 22.39 17.87
CA LEU A 481 -2.26 23.22 19.03
C LEU A 481 -3.50 23.96 19.56
N ASN A 482 -4.29 24.57 18.67
CA ASN A 482 -5.53 25.25 19.07
C ASN A 482 -6.54 24.28 19.72
N ASN A 483 -6.56 23.03 19.29
CA ASN A 483 -7.36 21.95 19.88
C ASN A 483 -6.76 21.37 21.18
N GLY A 484 -5.59 21.83 21.61
CA GLY A 484 -4.91 21.35 22.82
C GLY A 484 -4.14 20.05 22.66
N ASP A 485 -3.97 19.56 21.42
CA ASP A 485 -3.28 18.31 21.10
C ASP A 485 -1.84 18.59 20.64
N ALA A 486 -0.99 18.95 21.61
CA ALA A 486 0.41 19.26 21.33
C ALA A 486 1.18 18.05 20.77
N ASP A 487 0.90 16.83 21.26
CA ASP A 487 1.63 15.64 20.84
C ASP A 487 1.39 15.33 19.35
N ALA A 488 0.16 15.52 18.87
CA ALA A 488 -0.16 15.38 17.46
C ALA A 488 0.35 16.53 16.58
N ALA A 489 0.70 17.69 17.15
CA ALA A 489 1.25 18.81 16.39
C ALA A 489 2.73 18.62 16.01
N LYS A 490 3.50 17.90 16.82
CA LYS A 490 4.95 17.77 16.68
C LYS A 490 5.43 17.33 15.28
N PRO A 491 4.89 16.26 14.67
CA PRO A 491 5.35 15.81 13.35
C PRO A 491 5.13 16.84 12.23
N TYR A 492 4.14 17.71 12.39
CA TYR A 492 3.85 18.80 11.45
C TYR A 492 4.77 19.98 11.68
N LEU A 493 5.05 20.35 12.94
CA LEU A 493 6.00 21.41 13.28
C LEU A 493 7.40 21.13 12.73
N ASP A 494 7.82 19.87 12.70
CA ASP A 494 9.11 19.44 12.15
C ASP A 494 9.24 19.69 10.64
N ARG A 495 8.10 19.91 9.93
CA ARG A 495 8.01 20.19 8.48
C ARG A 495 7.41 21.55 8.15
N ALA A 496 7.15 22.38 9.14
CA ALA A 496 6.48 23.66 8.97
C ALA A 496 7.40 24.80 8.45
N GLY A 497 8.65 24.50 8.08
CA GLY A 497 9.63 25.50 7.67
C GLY A 497 10.07 26.43 8.80
N ASP A 498 10.71 27.55 8.43
CA ASP A 498 11.36 28.47 9.39
C ASP A 498 10.73 29.89 9.35
N SER A 499 9.41 29.99 9.09
CA SER A 499 8.70 31.26 9.13
C SER A 499 8.53 31.76 10.57
N LYS A 500 8.23 33.06 10.73
CA LYS A 500 7.92 33.65 12.05
C LYS A 500 6.71 32.99 12.70
N GLU A 501 5.76 32.58 11.90
CA GLU A 501 4.55 31.89 12.31
C GLU A 501 4.84 30.45 12.76
N ALA A 502 5.76 29.76 12.08
CA ALA A 502 6.25 28.45 12.49
C ALA A 502 6.98 28.53 13.83
N ASP A 503 7.79 29.58 14.05
CA ASP A 503 8.45 29.81 15.34
C ASP A 503 7.46 30.12 16.45
N ALA A 504 6.40 30.88 16.16
CA ALA A 504 5.33 31.14 17.12
C ALA A 504 4.58 29.85 17.49
N ALA A 505 4.34 28.97 16.50
CA ALA A 505 3.71 27.68 16.73
C ALA A 505 4.62 26.73 17.55
N ARG A 506 5.94 26.72 17.32
CA ARG A 506 6.90 25.96 18.13
C ARG A 506 6.94 26.44 19.59
N LYS A 507 6.95 27.77 19.81
CA LYS A 507 6.87 28.35 21.18
C LYS A 507 5.57 27.95 21.87
N ALA A 508 4.43 27.99 21.18
CA ALA A 508 3.16 27.54 21.73
C ALA A 508 3.20 26.06 22.12
N TYR A 509 3.79 25.22 21.28
CA TYR A 509 4.02 23.80 21.56
C TYR A 509 4.84 23.59 22.83
N GLU A 510 5.96 24.31 22.99
CA GLU A 510 6.81 24.23 24.18
C GLU A 510 6.05 24.58 25.46
N VAL A 511 5.31 25.70 25.44
CA VAL A 511 4.49 26.13 26.59
C VAL A 511 3.46 25.07 26.97
N MET A 512 2.79 24.45 25.96
CA MET A 512 1.78 23.44 26.19
C MET A 512 2.35 22.12 26.72
N THR A 513 3.58 21.79 26.35
CA THR A 513 4.25 20.55 26.80
C THR A 513 4.88 20.70 28.19
N ILE A 514 5.38 21.90 28.53
CA ILE A 514 5.89 22.20 29.89
C ILE A 514 4.74 22.19 30.91
N SER A 515 3.56 22.70 30.56
CA SER A 515 2.38 22.73 31.45
C SER A 515 1.76 21.35 31.73
N LYS A 516 2.18 20.31 30.98
CA LYS A 516 1.74 18.92 31.20
C LYS A 516 2.69 18.10 32.08
N LYS A 517 3.88 18.59 32.36
CA LYS A 517 4.85 18.03 33.33
C LYS A 517 4.66 18.64 34.71
#